data_72a5899ee997b82ef13072465a07e350
#
_entry.id   72a5899ee997b82ef13072465a07e350
#
_cell.length_a   1.000
_cell.length_b   1.000
_cell.length_c   1.000
_cell.angle_alpha   90.00
_cell.angle_beta   90.00
_cell.angle_gamma   90.00
#
_symmetry.space_group_name_H-M   'P 1'
#
loop_
_entity.id
_entity.type
_entity.pdbx_description
1 polymer ?
#
loop_
_entity_poly.entity_id
_entity_poly.type
_entity_poly.pdbx_seq_one_letter_code
_entity_poly.pdbx_strand_id
1 'polypeptide(L)'
;TKKGARDGNLHTSYNGSIALDVIKKDLDMLSADEYRANRLASGTGYDLGGSTDWMKEVSRVGVRTVHTLTLSGGNIKSNYRASVDYRDAKGIDKYSGRQEYGARVSLNHTTKSGLITFGLNIAPRVAYRKNATWDVFRNALEANPTTPIWDPQNPALYYNFKGQPADWNP
;
A
#
# COMPACT_ATOMS: atom_id res chain seq x y z
N THR A 1 1.09 -12.43 -24.28
CA THR A 1 2.12 -13.22 -23.58
C THR A 1 3.46 -13.07 -24.30
N LYS A 2 4.51 -12.62 -23.61
CA LYS A 2 5.85 -12.56 -24.21
C LYS A 2 6.37 -13.99 -24.34
N LYS A 3 6.76 -14.40 -25.55
CA LYS A 3 7.35 -15.71 -25.84
C LYS A 3 8.76 -15.80 -25.24
N GLY A 4 9.26 -17.00 -25.01
CA GLY A 4 10.66 -17.26 -24.63
C GLY A 4 11.64 -16.85 -25.73
N ALA A 5 12.92 -16.70 -25.38
CA ALA A 5 14.00 -16.50 -26.33
C ALA A 5 14.12 -17.73 -27.25
N ARG A 6 14.61 -17.53 -28.50
CA ARG A 6 14.66 -18.57 -29.53
C ARG A 6 16.04 -18.72 -30.17
N ASP A 7 17.02 -18.03 -29.64
CA ASP A 7 18.41 -17.97 -30.17
C ASP A 7 19.35 -19.03 -29.60
N GLY A 8 18.83 -19.94 -28.78
CA GLY A 8 19.60 -20.98 -28.11
C GLY A 8 20.24 -20.57 -26.80
N ASN A 9 20.22 -19.29 -26.45
CA ASN A 9 20.86 -18.74 -25.25
C ASN A 9 19.91 -18.59 -24.08
N LEU A 10 20.47 -18.61 -22.87
CA LEU A 10 19.77 -18.22 -21.65
C LEU A 10 19.83 -16.70 -21.47
N HIS A 11 18.68 -16.09 -21.40
CA HIS A 11 18.55 -14.66 -21.10
C HIS A 11 17.99 -14.48 -19.70
N THR A 12 18.68 -13.68 -18.91
CA THR A 12 18.25 -13.27 -17.57
C THR A 12 18.00 -11.77 -17.57
N SER A 13 16.88 -11.34 -17.01
CA SER A 13 16.61 -9.92 -16.84
C SER A 13 15.99 -9.65 -15.47
N TYR A 14 16.44 -8.57 -14.84
CA TYR A 14 15.87 -8.04 -13.62
C TYR A 14 15.35 -6.64 -13.89
N ASN A 15 14.12 -6.36 -13.40
CA ASN A 15 13.53 -5.05 -13.41
C ASN A 15 13.10 -4.72 -11.99
N GLY A 16 13.55 -3.58 -11.50
CA GLY A 16 13.15 -3.03 -10.21
C GLY A 16 12.65 -1.60 -10.36
N SER A 17 11.67 -1.22 -9.56
CA SER A 17 11.20 0.17 -9.47
C SER A 17 10.78 0.50 -8.05
N ILE A 18 10.98 1.77 -7.67
CA ILE A 18 10.52 2.37 -6.43
C ILE A 18 9.70 3.60 -6.81
N ALA A 19 8.54 3.76 -6.19
CA ALA A 19 7.70 4.94 -6.32
C ALA A 19 7.33 5.44 -4.92
N LEU A 20 7.25 6.78 -4.79
CA LEU A 20 6.80 7.46 -3.58
C LEU A 20 5.45 8.11 -3.87
N ASP A 21 4.48 7.84 -3.02
CA ASP A 21 3.15 8.44 -3.07
C ASP A 21 3.06 9.47 -1.95
N VAL A 22 2.89 10.74 -2.30
CA VAL A 22 2.81 11.86 -1.36
C VAL A 22 1.48 12.58 -1.48
N ILE A 23 0.97 13.10 -0.38
CA ILE A 23 -0.19 14.00 -0.39
C ILE A 23 0.28 15.31 -1.00
N LYS A 24 -0.26 15.69 -2.16
CA LYS A 24 0.16 16.89 -2.89
C LYS A 24 -0.37 18.19 -2.27
N LYS A 25 -1.55 18.13 -1.67
CA LYS A 25 -2.21 19.27 -1.05
C LYS A 25 -2.93 18.80 0.20
N ASP A 26 -2.55 19.35 1.33
CA ASP A 26 -3.27 19.18 2.58
C ASP A 26 -4.44 20.16 2.67
N LEU A 27 -5.45 19.79 3.43
CA LEU A 27 -6.49 20.74 3.83
C LEU A 27 -5.96 21.59 4.99
N ASP A 28 -6.23 22.87 4.92
CA ASP A 28 -5.89 23.80 5.99
C ASP A 28 -6.86 23.60 7.16
N MET A 29 -6.40 22.87 8.17
CA MET A 29 -7.18 22.52 9.35
C MET A 29 -6.78 23.39 10.51
N LEU A 30 -7.71 23.67 11.41
CA LEU A 30 -7.42 24.42 12.64
C LEU A 30 -6.39 23.64 13.48
N SER A 31 -5.31 24.28 13.84
CA SER A 31 -4.43 23.80 14.90
C SER A 31 -5.14 23.83 16.26
N ALA A 32 -4.59 23.13 17.25
CA ALA A 32 -5.16 23.14 18.60
C ALA A 32 -5.25 24.57 19.20
N ASP A 33 -4.26 25.42 18.91
CA ASP A 33 -4.25 26.80 19.41
C ASP A 33 -5.29 27.67 18.70
N GLU A 34 -5.44 27.56 17.40
CA GLU A 34 -6.50 28.24 16.64
C GLU A 34 -7.89 27.75 17.06
N TYR A 35 -8.04 26.46 17.33
CA TYR A 35 -9.27 25.91 17.85
C TYR A 35 -9.62 26.51 19.21
N ARG A 36 -8.66 26.60 20.13
CA ARG A 36 -8.82 27.26 21.44
C ARG A 36 -9.22 28.72 21.28
N ALA A 37 -8.51 29.45 20.43
CA ALA A 37 -8.77 30.87 20.20
C ALA A 37 -10.16 31.14 19.60
N ASN A 38 -10.63 30.29 18.71
CA ASN A 38 -11.88 30.53 17.96
C ASN A 38 -13.09 29.84 18.58
N ARG A 39 -13.00 28.54 18.86
CA ARG A 39 -14.14 27.73 19.26
C ARG A 39 -14.43 27.81 20.74
N LEU A 40 -13.40 27.84 21.59
CA LEU A 40 -13.60 28.03 23.03
C LEU A 40 -14.02 29.44 23.35
N ALA A 41 -13.46 30.45 22.70
CA ALA A 41 -13.88 31.84 22.91
C ALA A 41 -15.33 32.10 22.51
N SER A 42 -15.87 31.37 21.54
CA SER A 42 -17.28 31.42 21.14
C SER A 42 -18.20 30.53 22.00
N GLY A 43 -17.66 29.79 22.97
CA GLY A 43 -18.42 28.88 23.83
C GLY A 43 -18.94 27.62 23.14
N THR A 44 -18.39 27.27 21.97
CA THR A 44 -18.89 26.16 21.14
C THR A 44 -17.95 24.97 21.07
N GLY A 45 -17.04 24.78 22.01
CA GLY A 45 -16.09 23.69 22.02
C GLY A 45 -15.66 23.30 23.40
N TYR A 46 -14.81 22.31 23.50
CA TYR A 46 -14.15 21.87 24.73
C TYR A 46 -12.70 21.54 24.46
N ASP A 47 -11.84 21.84 25.43
CA ASP A 47 -10.41 21.55 25.38
C ASP A 47 -10.13 20.22 26.11
N LEU A 48 -9.46 19.32 25.42
CA LEU A 48 -9.07 18.01 25.96
C LEU A 48 -7.59 17.97 26.36
N GLY A 49 -6.90 19.11 26.28
CA GLY A 49 -5.54 19.27 26.78
C GLY A 49 -4.43 18.81 25.82
N GLY A 50 -4.78 18.23 24.69
CA GLY A 50 -3.82 17.79 23.69
C GLY A 50 -3.51 18.84 22.61
N SER A 51 -2.60 18.48 21.70
CA SER A 51 -2.32 19.22 20.47
C SER A 51 -1.93 18.20 19.40
N THR A 52 -2.88 17.79 18.59
CA THR A 52 -2.72 16.68 17.65
C THR A 52 -3.09 17.13 16.24
N ASP A 53 -2.16 16.97 15.32
CA ASP A 53 -2.41 17.06 13.88
C ASP A 53 -2.86 15.67 13.39
N TRP A 54 -4.16 15.46 13.39
CA TRP A 54 -4.75 14.17 13.05
C TRP A 54 -4.45 13.73 11.62
N MET A 55 -4.39 14.67 10.66
CA MET A 55 -4.03 14.34 9.28
C MET A 55 -2.62 13.78 9.18
N LYS A 56 -1.68 14.35 9.91
CA LYS A 56 -0.30 13.86 9.99
C LYS A 56 -0.20 12.54 10.73
N GLU A 57 -1.04 12.36 11.77
CA GLU A 57 -1.04 11.12 12.53
C GLU A 57 -1.56 9.92 11.73
N VAL A 58 -2.54 10.09 10.86
CA VAL A 58 -3.08 8.98 10.05
C VAL A 58 -2.36 8.81 8.72
N SER A 59 -1.56 9.78 8.29
CA SER A 59 -0.88 9.77 7.00
C SER A 59 0.61 9.44 7.08
N ARG A 60 1.16 9.02 5.97
CA ARG A 60 2.61 8.81 5.75
C ARG A 60 2.92 8.97 4.27
N VAL A 61 4.20 9.06 3.95
CA VAL A 61 4.66 8.86 2.56
C VAL A 61 4.45 7.40 2.20
N GLY A 62 3.63 7.14 1.20
CA GLY A 62 3.44 5.82 0.63
C GLY A 62 4.69 5.40 -0.14
N VAL A 63 5.07 4.13 -0.02
CA VAL A 63 6.22 3.57 -0.74
C VAL A 63 5.77 2.34 -1.49
N ARG A 64 6.05 2.31 -2.78
CA ARG A 64 5.75 1.17 -3.63
C ARG A 64 7.01 0.65 -4.27
N THR A 65 7.30 -0.64 -4.08
CA THR A 65 8.41 -1.34 -4.72
C THR A 65 7.89 -2.46 -5.60
N VAL A 66 8.52 -2.65 -6.75
CA VAL A 66 8.23 -3.75 -7.66
C VAL A 66 9.56 -4.36 -8.10
N HIS A 67 9.66 -5.67 -7.99
CA HIS A 67 10.83 -6.44 -8.42
C HIS A 67 10.36 -7.58 -9.30
N THR A 68 10.99 -7.73 -10.46
CA THR A 68 10.69 -8.82 -11.41
C THR A 68 11.98 -9.41 -11.91
N LEU A 69 12.18 -10.70 -11.68
CA LEU A 69 13.25 -11.50 -12.27
C LEU A 69 12.65 -12.37 -13.37
N THR A 70 13.26 -12.36 -14.53
CA THR A 70 12.83 -13.17 -15.66
C THR A 70 14.00 -13.97 -16.22
N LEU A 71 13.73 -15.24 -16.49
CA LEU A 71 14.59 -16.16 -17.20
C LEU A 71 13.91 -16.60 -18.49
N SER A 72 14.60 -16.62 -19.60
CA SER A 72 14.06 -17.15 -20.85
C SER A 72 15.15 -17.78 -21.68
N GLY A 73 14.81 -18.80 -22.45
CA GLY A 73 15.74 -19.51 -23.28
C GLY A 73 15.04 -20.49 -24.22
N GLY A 74 15.84 -21.17 -25.01
CA GLY A 74 15.38 -22.20 -25.94
C GLY A 74 15.66 -21.86 -27.39
N ASN A 75 15.05 -22.60 -28.28
CA ASN A 75 15.20 -22.49 -29.72
C ASN A 75 13.83 -22.31 -30.41
N ILE A 76 13.82 -22.34 -31.74
CA ILE A 76 12.58 -22.16 -32.54
C ILE A 76 11.54 -23.24 -32.22
N LYS A 77 11.97 -24.47 -31.94
CA LYS A 77 11.04 -25.60 -31.61
C LYS A 77 10.66 -25.68 -30.16
N SER A 78 11.57 -25.33 -29.26
CA SER A 78 11.34 -25.40 -27.81
C SER A 78 11.81 -24.14 -27.14
N ASN A 79 10.94 -23.40 -26.49
CA ASN A 79 11.31 -22.20 -25.75
C ASN A 79 10.54 -22.12 -24.44
N TYR A 80 11.15 -21.47 -23.49
CA TYR A 80 10.58 -21.24 -22.18
C TYR A 80 10.80 -19.80 -21.70
N ARG A 81 9.94 -19.36 -20.82
CA ARG A 81 10.05 -18.13 -20.05
C ARG A 81 9.52 -18.38 -18.67
N ALA A 82 10.33 -18.11 -17.67
CA ALA A 82 9.93 -18.12 -16.28
C ALA A 82 10.15 -16.72 -15.69
N SER A 83 9.24 -16.26 -14.85
CA SER A 83 9.43 -15.02 -14.12
C SER A 83 8.84 -15.14 -12.72
N VAL A 84 9.46 -14.42 -11.78
CA VAL A 84 8.92 -14.18 -10.44
C VAL A 84 8.82 -12.70 -10.23
N ASP A 85 7.73 -12.26 -9.62
CA ASP A 85 7.50 -10.87 -9.27
C ASP A 85 7.12 -10.74 -7.80
N TYR A 86 7.67 -9.70 -7.19
CA TYR A 86 7.34 -9.25 -5.84
C TYR A 86 6.93 -7.78 -5.91
N ARG A 87 5.84 -7.46 -5.23
CA ARG A 87 5.37 -6.08 -5.07
C ARG A 87 5.05 -5.85 -3.61
N ASP A 88 5.55 -4.73 -3.09
CA ASP A 88 5.17 -4.19 -1.79
C ASP A 88 4.70 -2.76 -1.98
N ALA A 89 3.49 -2.46 -1.51
CA ALA A 89 2.90 -1.14 -1.58
C ALA A 89 2.35 -0.75 -0.22
N LYS A 90 2.90 0.29 0.36
CA LYS A 90 2.38 0.96 1.56
C LYS A 90 1.61 2.19 1.10
N GLY A 91 0.33 2.31 1.47
CA GLY A 91 -0.50 3.46 1.13
C GLY A 91 -0.09 4.72 1.85
N ILE A 92 -0.73 5.83 1.48
CA ILE A 92 -0.54 7.14 2.12
C ILE A 92 -1.13 7.19 3.53
N ASP A 93 -2.09 6.34 3.84
CA ASP A 93 -2.53 6.10 5.21
C ASP A 93 -1.64 5.06 5.90
N LYS A 94 -1.47 5.16 7.22
CA LYS A 94 -0.58 4.29 7.99
C LYS A 94 -1.03 2.83 8.05
N TYR A 95 -2.31 2.56 7.76
CA TYR A 95 -2.92 1.26 7.97
C TYR A 95 -3.11 0.46 6.69
N SER A 96 -3.05 1.07 5.50
CA SER A 96 -3.19 0.36 4.24
C SER A 96 -1.86 -0.17 3.71
N GLY A 97 -1.94 -1.31 3.07
CA GLY A 97 -0.79 -1.91 2.42
C GLY A 97 -1.18 -3.13 1.59
N ARG A 98 -0.30 -3.48 0.65
CA ARG A 98 -0.49 -4.64 -0.22
C ARG A 98 0.84 -5.27 -0.55
N GLN A 99 0.96 -6.56 -0.29
CA GLN A 99 2.08 -7.38 -0.73
C GLN A 99 1.61 -8.42 -1.72
N GLU A 100 2.29 -8.55 -2.84
CA GLU A 100 1.98 -9.52 -3.88
C GLU A 100 3.22 -10.32 -4.26
N TYR A 101 3.03 -11.60 -4.40
CA TYR A 101 4.00 -12.57 -4.92
C TYR A 101 3.39 -13.21 -6.15
N GLY A 102 4.09 -13.14 -7.27
CA GLY A 102 3.67 -13.74 -8.51
C GLY A 102 4.76 -14.62 -9.09
N ALA A 103 4.35 -15.68 -9.77
CA ALA A 103 5.22 -16.45 -10.63
C ALA A 103 4.52 -16.69 -11.95
N ARG A 104 5.29 -16.81 -13.01
CA ARG A 104 4.76 -17.19 -14.33
C ARG A 104 5.75 -18.09 -15.02
N VAL A 105 5.25 -19.20 -15.56
CA VAL A 105 6.01 -20.11 -16.41
C VAL A 105 5.24 -20.29 -17.71
N SER A 106 5.94 -20.08 -18.81
CA SER A 106 5.44 -20.32 -20.17
C SER A 106 6.41 -21.26 -20.87
N LEU A 107 5.91 -22.38 -21.36
CA LEU A 107 6.65 -23.37 -22.12
C LEU A 107 5.96 -23.54 -23.49
N ASN A 108 6.76 -23.62 -24.55
CA ASN A 108 6.27 -23.95 -25.88
C ASN A 108 7.17 -25.00 -26.47
N HIS A 109 6.60 -26.04 -27.04
CA HIS A 109 7.32 -27.11 -27.71
C HIS A 109 6.59 -27.52 -28.98
N THR A 110 7.31 -27.60 -30.08
CA THR A 110 6.85 -28.12 -31.37
C THR A 110 7.62 -29.38 -31.69
N THR A 111 6.93 -30.46 -32.02
CA THR A 111 7.55 -31.74 -32.38
C THR A 111 8.51 -31.59 -33.58
N LYS A 112 9.40 -32.54 -33.74
CA LYS A 112 10.38 -32.53 -34.85
C LYS A 112 9.69 -32.48 -36.22
N SER A 113 8.54 -33.15 -36.37
CA SER A 113 7.73 -33.14 -37.61
C SER A 113 6.97 -31.80 -37.84
N GLY A 114 6.91 -30.93 -36.84
CA GLY A 114 6.11 -29.69 -36.91
C GLY A 114 4.60 -29.85 -36.78
N LEU A 115 4.12 -31.11 -36.72
CA LEU A 115 2.69 -31.42 -36.74
C LEU A 115 1.96 -31.05 -35.41
N ILE A 116 2.66 -31.12 -34.28
CA ILE A 116 2.05 -30.89 -32.96
C ILE A 116 2.84 -29.81 -32.24
N THR A 117 2.12 -28.85 -31.68
CA THR A 117 2.66 -27.81 -30.80
C THR A 117 1.96 -27.86 -29.45
N PHE A 118 2.75 -27.95 -28.39
CA PHE A 118 2.28 -27.90 -27.00
C PHE A 118 2.61 -26.53 -26.42
N GLY A 119 1.64 -25.95 -25.71
CA GLY A 119 1.83 -24.71 -24.95
C GLY A 119 1.34 -24.91 -23.51
N LEU A 120 2.20 -24.58 -22.55
CA LEU A 120 1.85 -24.53 -21.12
C LEU A 120 2.06 -23.11 -20.62
N ASN A 121 1.07 -22.57 -19.93
CA ASN A 121 1.17 -21.25 -19.31
C ASN A 121 0.52 -21.29 -17.91
N ILE A 122 1.34 -21.11 -16.88
CA ILE A 122 0.92 -21.11 -15.48
C ILE A 122 1.33 -19.79 -14.87
N ALA A 123 0.41 -19.11 -14.15
CA ALA A 123 0.65 -17.80 -13.57
C ALA A 123 -0.02 -17.64 -12.19
N PRO A 124 0.44 -18.38 -11.16
CA PRO A 124 -0.07 -18.21 -9.80
C PRO A 124 0.28 -16.82 -9.25
N ARG A 125 -0.62 -16.29 -8.40
CA ARG A 125 -0.41 -15.06 -7.65
C ARG A 125 -1.07 -15.14 -6.30
N VAL A 126 -0.36 -14.66 -5.28
CA VAL A 126 -0.87 -14.50 -3.91
C VAL A 126 -0.75 -13.04 -3.52
N ALA A 127 -1.78 -12.48 -2.92
CA ALA A 127 -1.80 -11.11 -2.46
C ALA A 127 -2.33 -11.02 -1.04
N TYR A 128 -1.58 -10.33 -0.19
CA TYR A 128 -1.97 -9.95 1.17
C TYR A 128 -2.31 -8.47 1.17
N ARG A 129 -3.47 -8.12 1.70
CA ARG A 129 -3.94 -6.73 1.77
C ARG A 129 -4.25 -6.37 3.20
N LYS A 130 -3.86 -5.15 3.58
CA LYS A 130 -4.35 -4.45 4.76
C LYS A 130 -5.12 -3.24 4.24
N ASN A 131 -6.38 -3.14 4.60
CA ASN A 131 -7.19 -2.00 4.23
C ASN A 131 -7.35 -1.12 5.47
N ALA A 132 -7.16 0.18 5.30
CA ALA A 132 -7.59 1.13 6.31
C ALA A 132 -9.12 1.10 6.44
N THR A 133 -9.63 1.57 7.56
CA THR A 133 -11.04 1.87 7.69
C THR A 133 -11.42 2.92 6.64
N TRP A 134 -12.57 2.75 5.99
CA TRP A 134 -13.02 3.65 4.92
C TRP A 134 -13.00 5.13 5.31
N ASP A 135 -13.28 5.42 6.58
CA ASP A 135 -13.46 6.77 7.10
C ASP A 135 -12.21 7.36 7.78
N VAL A 136 -11.02 6.73 7.69
CA VAL A 136 -9.83 7.17 8.44
C VAL A 136 -9.50 8.65 8.23
N PHE A 137 -9.50 9.13 6.99
CA PHE A 137 -9.24 10.54 6.69
C PHE A 137 -10.40 11.44 7.08
N ARG A 138 -11.64 10.99 6.92
CA ARG A 138 -12.82 11.72 7.37
C ARG A 138 -12.80 11.89 8.88
N ASN A 139 -12.56 10.83 9.61
CA ASN A 139 -12.46 10.90 11.08
C ASN A 139 -11.33 11.84 11.52
N ALA A 140 -10.19 11.82 10.84
CA ALA A 140 -9.10 12.76 11.11
C ALA A 140 -9.48 14.22 10.86
N LEU A 141 -10.29 14.50 9.82
CA LEU A 141 -10.78 15.85 9.53
C LEU A 141 -11.82 16.34 10.54
N GLU A 142 -12.65 15.44 11.07
CA GLU A 142 -13.70 15.73 12.03
C GLU A 142 -13.20 15.74 13.49
N ALA A 143 -12.01 15.18 13.74
CA ALA A 143 -11.47 15.04 15.09
C ALA A 143 -11.08 16.40 15.70
N ASN A 144 -11.37 16.56 17.00
CA ASN A 144 -10.97 17.74 17.74
C ASN A 144 -9.42 17.78 17.88
N PRO A 145 -8.75 18.86 17.43
CA PRO A 145 -7.28 18.93 17.47
C PRO A 145 -6.72 19.02 18.89
N THR A 146 -7.55 19.28 19.90
CA THR A 146 -7.13 19.24 21.31
C THR A 146 -7.20 17.85 21.94
N THR A 147 -7.65 16.83 21.20
CA THR A 147 -7.68 15.45 21.68
C THR A 147 -6.26 14.88 21.70
N PRO A 148 -5.75 14.38 22.85
CA PRO A 148 -4.49 13.69 22.90
C PRO A 148 -4.59 12.30 22.21
N ILE A 149 -3.49 11.81 21.66
CA ILE A 149 -3.45 10.47 21.05
C ILE A 149 -3.54 9.39 22.13
N TRP A 150 -2.78 9.59 23.21
CA TRP A 150 -2.64 8.63 24.30
C TRP A 150 -3.39 9.12 25.53
N ASP A 151 -3.94 8.20 26.30
CA ASP A 151 -4.55 8.53 27.59
C ASP A 151 -3.49 9.10 28.54
N PRO A 152 -3.66 10.35 29.03
CA PRO A 152 -2.72 10.94 29.97
C PRO A 152 -2.60 10.17 31.31
N GLN A 153 -3.63 9.40 31.68
CA GLN A 153 -3.64 8.59 32.89
C GLN A 153 -3.08 7.17 32.66
N ASN A 154 -3.16 6.68 31.43
CA ASN A 154 -2.59 5.38 31.04
C ASN A 154 -1.99 5.43 29.63
N PRO A 155 -0.72 5.82 29.48
CA PRO A 155 -0.06 5.97 28.17
C PRO A 155 0.03 4.67 27.35
N ALA A 156 -0.37 3.54 27.89
CA ALA A 156 -0.45 2.28 27.13
C ALA A 156 -1.77 2.15 26.34
N LEU A 157 -2.74 3.05 26.58
CA LEU A 157 -4.03 3.06 25.91
C LEU A 157 -4.20 4.33 25.07
N TYR A 158 -4.96 4.21 23.99
CA TYR A 158 -5.43 5.38 23.26
C TYR A 158 -6.41 6.16 24.11
N TYR A 159 -6.39 7.49 23.95
CA TYR A 159 -7.35 8.36 24.61
C TYR A 159 -8.78 8.02 24.17
N ASN A 160 -9.65 7.76 25.12
CA ASN A 160 -11.07 7.52 24.89
C ASN A 160 -11.87 8.63 25.54
N PHE A 161 -12.55 9.42 24.72
CA PHE A 161 -13.42 10.47 25.21
C PHE A 161 -14.71 9.84 25.78
N LYS A 162 -14.94 10.01 27.08
CA LYS A 162 -16.15 9.48 27.76
C LYS A 162 -17.41 10.00 27.08
N GLY A 163 -18.21 9.07 26.55
CA GLY A 163 -19.46 9.35 25.86
C GLY A 163 -19.42 9.29 24.34
N GLN A 164 -18.27 9.04 23.75
CA GLN A 164 -18.14 8.74 22.32
C GLN A 164 -17.93 7.23 22.13
N PRO A 165 -18.42 6.62 21.03
CA PRO A 165 -18.10 5.25 20.69
C PRO A 165 -16.58 5.03 20.64
N ALA A 166 -16.11 3.86 21.07
CA ALA A 166 -14.68 3.49 21.07
C ALA A 166 -13.98 3.59 19.69
N ASP A 167 -14.76 3.75 18.64
CA ASP A 167 -14.32 3.80 17.24
C ASP A 167 -13.93 5.22 16.76
N TRP A 168 -13.94 6.23 17.63
CA TRP A 168 -13.71 7.63 17.26
C TRP A 168 -12.26 8.11 17.41
N ASN A 169 -11.34 7.21 17.72
CA ASN A 169 -9.93 7.54 17.58
C ASN A 169 -9.49 7.13 16.17
N PRO A 170 -9.13 8.10 15.29
CA PRO A 170 -8.77 7.84 13.90
C PRO A 170 -7.62 6.88 13.71
#